data_508cb6eb9a8a39e36c63ee07ea55f445
#
_entry.id   508cb6eb9a8a39e36c63ee07ea55f445
#
_cell.length_a   1.000
_cell.length_b   1.000
_cell.length_c   1.000
_cell.angle_alpha   90.00
_cell.angle_beta   90.00
_cell.angle_gamma   90.00
#
_symmetry.space_group_name_H-M   'P 1'
#
loop_
_entity.id
_entity.type
_entity.pdbx_description
1 polymer ?
#
loop_
_entity_poly.entity_id
_entity_poly.type
_entity_poly.pdbx_seq_one_letter_code
_entity_poly.pdbx_strand_id
1 'polypeptide(L)'
;MRNAQKAFDFGVKHSETRGHLNGYLTSIRFKNKSINNIRVYHRHVYLFAGDVLVTVLNLPNSLWSQAESCEKRKNMSLECPVNQDAAL
;
A
#
# COMPACT_ATOMS: atom_id res chain seq x y z
N MET A 1 -16.70 0.28 5.45
CA MET A 1 -15.63 -0.62 5.65
C MET A 1 -14.47 -0.02 6.36
N ARG A 2 -14.20 -0.57 7.52
CA ARG A 2 -13.15 -0.01 8.34
C ARG A 2 -11.78 -0.13 7.71
N ASN A 3 -11.54 -1.25 7.05
CA ASN A 3 -10.21 -1.46 6.47
C ASN A 3 -9.94 -0.52 5.31
N ALA A 4 -10.99 -0.13 4.59
CA ALA A 4 -10.82 0.79 3.48
C ALA A 4 -10.33 2.14 3.97
N GLN A 5 -10.88 2.62 5.06
CA GLN A 5 -10.45 3.90 5.61
C GLN A 5 -9.00 3.81 6.09
N LYS A 6 -8.66 2.71 6.76
CA LYS A 6 -7.29 2.53 7.23
C LYS A 6 -6.32 2.40 6.07
N ALA A 7 -6.73 1.71 5.02
CA ALA A 7 -5.89 1.58 3.85
C ALA A 7 -5.65 2.94 3.20
N PHE A 8 -6.67 3.76 3.13
CA PHE A 8 -6.54 5.08 2.55
C PHE A 8 -5.58 5.94 3.36
N ASP A 9 -5.69 5.87 4.68
CA ASP A 9 -4.89 6.72 5.57
C ASP A 9 -3.48 6.18 5.79
N PHE A 10 -3.34 4.87 5.92
CA PHE A 10 -2.07 4.28 6.33
C PHE A 10 -1.46 3.31 5.33
N GLY A 11 -2.18 2.94 4.29
CA GLY A 11 -1.65 1.99 3.32
C GLY A 11 -0.49 2.57 2.52
N VAL A 12 0.30 1.68 1.93
CA VAL A 12 1.43 2.07 1.11
C VAL A 12 0.91 2.58 -0.23
N LYS A 13 1.33 3.77 -0.63
CA LYS A 13 0.91 4.34 -1.89
C LYS A 13 1.69 3.72 -3.04
N HIS A 14 1.08 3.73 -4.23
CA HIS A 14 1.76 3.23 -5.42
C HIS A 14 3.13 3.89 -5.58
N SER A 15 3.20 5.18 -5.34
CA SER A 15 4.45 5.94 -5.51
C SER A 15 5.51 5.53 -4.49
N GLU A 16 5.13 4.84 -3.44
CA GLU A 16 6.06 4.40 -2.41
C GLU A 16 6.57 2.98 -2.65
N THR A 17 6.09 2.32 -3.70
CA THR A 17 6.49 0.94 -3.98
C THR A 17 7.62 0.91 -5.00
N ARG A 18 8.33 -0.21 -5.05
CA ARG A 18 9.44 -0.41 -5.96
C ARG A 18 9.46 -1.83 -6.49
N GLY A 19 10.25 -2.03 -7.57
CA GLY A 19 10.47 -3.36 -8.10
C GLY A 19 9.21 -4.01 -8.62
N HIS A 20 9.07 -5.28 -8.35
CA HIS A 20 7.95 -6.06 -8.88
C HIS A 20 6.61 -5.59 -8.34
N LEU A 21 6.58 -5.17 -7.09
CA LEU A 21 5.34 -4.66 -6.51
C LEU A 21 4.88 -3.41 -7.26
N ASN A 22 5.80 -2.50 -7.52
CA ASN A 22 5.47 -1.30 -8.27
C ASN A 22 4.96 -1.66 -9.66
N GLY A 23 5.61 -2.60 -10.33
CA GLY A 23 5.19 -3.05 -11.64
C GLY A 23 3.80 -3.64 -11.64
N TYR A 24 3.49 -4.43 -10.61
CA TYR A 24 2.17 -5.02 -10.47
C TYR A 24 1.09 -3.94 -10.33
N LEU A 25 1.34 -2.94 -9.48
CA LEU A 25 0.37 -1.88 -9.27
C LEU A 25 0.23 -1.00 -10.51
N THR A 26 1.32 -0.77 -11.21
CA THR A 26 1.30 -0.01 -12.44
C THR A 26 0.42 -0.71 -13.48
N SER A 27 0.53 -2.02 -13.56
CA SER A 27 -0.27 -2.81 -14.47
C SER A 27 -1.77 -2.69 -14.15
N ILE A 28 -2.11 -2.72 -12.86
CA ILE A 28 -3.49 -2.56 -12.42
C ILE A 28 -4.01 -1.19 -12.83
N ARG A 29 -3.23 -0.17 -12.57
CA ARG A 29 -3.65 1.19 -12.85
C ARG A 29 -3.84 1.40 -14.36
N PHE A 30 -2.98 0.79 -15.13
CA PHE A 30 -3.06 0.91 -16.58
C PHE A 30 -4.36 0.33 -17.12
N LYS A 31 -4.81 -0.77 -16.54
CA LYS A 31 -6.05 -1.41 -16.94
C LYS A 31 -7.29 -0.71 -16.42
N ASN A 32 -7.16 0.06 -15.35
CA ASN A 32 -8.31 0.70 -14.71
C ASN A 32 -8.09 2.19 -14.64
N LYS A 33 -8.40 2.87 -15.72
CA LYS A 33 -8.07 4.28 -15.84
C LYS A 33 -8.79 5.20 -14.87
N SER A 34 -9.93 4.76 -14.35
CA SER A 34 -10.64 5.58 -13.37
C SER A 34 -9.99 5.53 -12.01
N ILE A 35 -9.08 4.59 -11.79
CA ILE A 35 -8.40 4.46 -10.50
C ILE A 35 -7.24 5.43 -10.47
N ASN A 36 -7.23 6.30 -9.48
CA ASN A 36 -6.11 7.24 -9.32
C ASN A 36 -5.46 7.16 -7.95
N ASN A 37 -5.96 6.33 -7.06
CA ASN A 37 -5.32 6.09 -5.79
C ASN A 37 -5.26 4.60 -5.53
N ILE A 38 -4.06 4.08 -5.31
CA ILE A 38 -3.87 2.68 -5.01
C ILE A 38 -3.15 2.60 -3.67
N ARG A 39 -3.66 1.77 -2.76
CA ARG A 39 -3.05 1.57 -1.46
C ARG A 39 -2.85 0.09 -1.22
N VAL A 40 -1.71 -0.28 -0.68
CA VAL A 40 -1.45 -1.67 -0.28
C VAL A 40 -1.52 -1.73 1.23
N TYR A 41 -2.39 -2.57 1.76
CA TYR A 41 -2.60 -2.63 3.19
C TYR A 41 -2.93 -4.07 3.58
N HIS A 42 -2.16 -4.64 4.49
CA HIS A 42 -2.39 -6.00 5.00
C HIS A 42 -2.59 -7.02 3.87
N ARG A 43 -1.67 -7.03 2.92
CA ARG A 43 -1.66 -8.01 1.83
C ARG A 43 -2.84 -7.90 0.87
N HIS A 44 -3.49 -6.76 0.88
CA HIS A 44 -4.57 -6.48 -0.06
C HIS A 44 -4.27 -5.19 -0.80
N VAL A 45 -4.80 -5.08 -2.00
CA VAL A 45 -4.63 -3.87 -2.80
C VAL A 45 -5.99 -3.18 -2.86
N TYR A 46 -6.04 -1.96 -2.38
CA TYR A 46 -7.26 -1.17 -2.35
C TYR A 46 -7.21 -0.15 -3.48
N LEU A 47 -8.19 -0.20 -4.34
CA LEU A 47 -8.25 0.70 -5.50
C LEU A 47 -9.32 1.75 -5.27
N PHE A 48 -8.91 3.01 -5.35
CA PHE A 48 -9.81 4.14 -5.10
C PHE A 48 -9.92 5.03 -6.32
N ALA A 49 -11.11 5.60 -6.51
CA ALA A 49 -11.32 6.68 -7.46
C ALA A 49 -11.53 7.91 -6.59
N GLY A 50 -10.51 8.75 -6.49
CA GLY A 50 -10.52 9.82 -5.51
C GLY A 50 -10.43 9.23 -4.12
N ASP A 51 -11.44 9.47 -3.30
CA ASP A 51 -11.50 8.90 -1.96
C ASP A 51 -12.55 7.80 -1.84
N VAL A 52 -13.09 7.35 -2.96
CA VAL A 52 -14.12 6.33 -2.97
C VAL A 52 -13.51 4.98 -3.32
N LEU A 53 -13.74 3.99 -2.47
CA LEU A 53 -13.24 2.65 -2.72
C LEU A 53 -13.99 2.01 -3.88
N VAL A 54 -13.26 1.55 -4.87
CA VAL A 54 -13.84 0.88 -6.02
C VAL A 54 -13.83 -0.63 -5.83
N THR A 55 -12.69 -1.17 -5.46
CA THR A 55 -12.58 -2.60 -5.25
C THR A 55 -11.34 -2.93 -4.44
N VAL A 56 -11.28 -4.16 -3.95
CA VAL A 56 -10.14 -4.67 -3.19
C VAL A 56 -9.68 -5.95 -3.86
N LEU A 57 -8.39 -6.05 -4.11
CA LEU A 57 -7.80 -7.23 -4.73
C LEU A 57 -6.85 -7.90 -3.75
N ASN A 58 -6.70 -9.21 -3.88
CA ASN A 58 -5.70 -9.92 -3.09
C ASN A 58 -4.34 -9.74 -3.70
N LEU A 59 -3.36 -9.46 -2.88
CA LEU A 59 -2.00 -9.33 -3.36
C LEU A 59 -1.40 -10.72 -3.56
N PRO A 60 -0.75 -10.98 -4.69
CA PRO A 60 -0.12 -12.29 -4.91
C PRO A 60 0.93 -12.58 -3.84
N ASN A 61 1.02 -13.85 -3.45
CA ASN A 61 1.97 -14.26 -2.42
C ASN A 61 3.40 -13.84 -2.72
N SER A 62 3.76 -13.88 -3.97
CA SER A 62 5.12 -13.55 -4.37
C SER A 62 5.48 -12.10 -4.07
N LEU A 63 4.48 -11.25 -3.84
CA LEU A 63 4.73 -9.85 -3.56
C LEU A 63 4.51 -9.50 -2.09
N TRP A 64 4.13 -10.48 -1.27
CA TRP A 64 3.85 -10.20 0.14
C TRP A 64 5.05 -9.62 0.87
N SER A 65 6.23 -10.21 0.67
CA SER A 65 7.38 -9.73 1.41
C SER A 65 7.79 -8.32 0.99
N GLN A 66 7.63 -7.99 -0.28
CA GLN A 66 7.91 -6.63 -0.71
C GLN A 66 6.92 -5.65 -0.11
N ALA A 67 5.65 -6.02 -0.07
CA ALA A 67 4.63 -5.17 0.52
C ALA A 67 4.88 -4.96 2.00
N GLU A 68 5.24 -6.02 2.70
CA GLU A 68 5.51 -5.92 4.12
C GLU A 68 6.73 -5.07 4.40
N SER A 69 7.74 -5.16 3.55
CA SER A 69 8.90 -4.31 3.69
C SER A 69 8.56 -2.85 3.50
N CYS A 70 7.71 -2.55 2.52
CA CYS A 70 7.29 -1.19 2.29
C CYS A 70 6.47 -0.65 3.46
N GLU A 71 5.59 -1.48 4.00
CA GLU A 71 4.78 -1.06 5.14
C GLU A 71 5.66 -0.80 6.35
N LYS A 72 6.63 -1.66 6.58
CA LYS A 72 7.53 -1.48 7.68
C LYS A 72 8.33 -0.19 7.56
N ARG A 73 8.82 0.08 6.37
CA ARG A 73 9.59 1.28 6.14
C ARG A 73 8.74 2.53 6.36
N LYS A 74 7.50 2.49 5.88
CA LYS A 74 6.60 3.61 6.05
C LYS A 74 6.28 3.85 7.52
N ASN A 75 6.01 2.78 8.25
CA ASN A 75 5.71 2.89 9.67
C ASN A 75 6.88 3.43 10.46
N MET A 76 8.07 3.00 10.12
CA MET A 76 9.24 3.50 10.80
C MET A 76 9.40 5.00 10.58
N SER A 77 9.15 5.45 9.37
CA SER A 77 9.22 6.88 9.09
C SER A 77 8.21 7.65 9.90
N LEU A 78 7.00 7.14 9.97
CA LEU A 78 5.94 7.84 10.68
C LEU A 78 6.14 7.83 12.17
N GLU A 79 6.70 6.75 12.69
CA GLU A 79 6.84 6.62 14.13
C GLU A 79 8.00 7.37 14.66
N CYS A 80 8.76 7.92 13.80
CA CYS A 80 9.79 8.77 14.26
C CYS A 80 10.97 8.01 14.81
N PRO A 81 12.09 8.58 14.71
CA PRO A 81 13.32 7.95 15.14
C PRO A 81 13.37 7.58 16.59
N VAL A 82 12.62 8.28 17.36
CA VAL A 82 12.65 8.03 18.78
C VAL A 82 12.36 6.61 19.12
N ASN A 83 11.37 6.07 18.48
CA ASN A 83 10.99 4.71 18.75
C ASN A 83 12.08 3.75 18.44
N GLN A 84 12.74 3.99 17.36
CA GLN A 84 13.75 3.09 16.97
C GLN A 84 14.85 3.05 17.94
N ASP A 85 15.21 4.16 18.42
CA ASP A 85 16.27 4.22 19.37
C ASP A 85 15.91 3.48 20.60
N ALA A 86 14.71 3.65 21.00
CA ALA A 86 14.29 2.99 22.22
C ALA A 86 14.36 1.49 22.03
N ALA A 87 14.11 1.06 20.90
CA ALA A 87 14.08 -0.34 20.66
C ALA A 87 15.42 -0.96 20.83
N LEU A 88 16.39 -0.20 20.88
CA LEU A 88 17.69 -0.75 21.10
C LEU A 88 18.05 -0.81 22.54
#